data_490fc8950a4e63f040d64ebc4d6c691e
#
_entry.id   490fc8950a4e63f040d64ebc4d6c691e
#
_cell.length_a   1.000
_cell.length_b   1.000
_cell.length_c   1.000
_cell.angle_alpha   90.00
_cell.angle_beta   90.00
_cell.angle_gamma   90.00
#
_symmetry.space_group_name_H-M   'P 1'
#
loop_
_entity.id
_entity.type
_entity.pdbx_description
1 polymer ?
#
loop_
_entity_poly.entity_id
_entity_poly.type
_entity_poly.pdbx_seq_one_letter_code
_entity_poly.pdbx_strand_id
1 'polypeptide(L)'
;MQSVAFRISECNIKQIAKRGDSMIDEAIRSTIFDIIDNNTYMQTLGMELVSLDEGYAKGRMKMSKMIENPYGGAHGGALYSLADTIAGCAACTYGCYVCTVSGNMNYLLPGVNTEYIYCEAKVVRQGMHLAVYDVEITDDSDKVLQTGTFTFYVMNEPKQ
;
A
#
# COMPACT_ATOMS: atom_id res chain seq x y z
N MET A 1 26.55 9.12 -5.26
CA MET A 1 25.21 8.53 -5.19
C MET A 1 25.18 7.38 -6.17
N GLN A 2 25.34 6.14 -5.69
CA GLN A 2 25.27 4.96 -6.54
C GLN A 2 23.80 4.57 -6.63
N SER A 3 23.25 4.59 -7.86
CA SER A 3 21.93 4.07 -8.18
C SER A 3 21.93 2.55 -7.92
N VAL A 4 21.20 2.11 -6.93
CA VAL A 4 20.89 0.69 -6.75
C VAL A 4 19.89 0.32 -7.84
N ALA A 5 20.40 0.01 -9.03
CA ALA A 5 19.61 -0.55 -10.10
C ALA A 5 19.29 -2.01 -9.75
N PHE A 6 18.13 -2.25 -9.14
CA PHE A 6 17.61 -3.58 -8.93
C PHE A 6 17.16 -4.14 -10.28
N ARG A 7 17.91 -5.13 -10.81
CA ARG A 7 17.46 -5.93 -11.97
C ARG A 7 16.42 -6.92 -11.48
N ILE A 8 15.16 -6.54 -11.52
CA ILE A 8 14.06 -7.50 -11.48
C ILE A 8 14.03 -8.16 -12.86
N SER A 9 14.60 -9.37 -12.95
CA SER A 9 14.49 -10.17 -14.14
C SER A 9 13.03 -10.51 -14.39
N GLU A 10 12.50 -10.11 -15.55
CA GLU A 10 11.19 -10.39 -16.12
C GLU A 10 10.14 -10.90 -15.12
N CYS A 11 9.17 -10.07 -14.80
CA CYS A 11 8.02 -10.42 -13.95
C CYS A 11 7.45 -11.77 -14.42
N ASN A 12 7.79 -12.85 -13.70
CA ASN A 12 7.56 -14.21 -14.19
C ASN A 12 6.17 -14.66 -13.78
N ILE A 13 5.15 -14.01 -14.37
CA ILE A 13 3.71 -14.31 -14.14
C ILE A 13 3.38 -15.79 -14.34
N LYS A 14 4.20 -16.52 -15.12
CA LYS A 14 4.05 -17.97 -15.30
C LYS A 14 4.45 -18.81 -14.07
N GLN A 15 5.18 -18.24 -13.10
CA GLN A 15 5.51 -18.92 -11.83
C GLN A 15 4.45 -18.75 -10.75
N ILE A 16 3.58 -17.74 -10.85
CA ILE A 16 2.53 -17.44 -9.86
C ILE A 16 1.51 -18.60 -9.76
N ALA A 17 1.30 -19.34 -10.81
CA ALA A 17 0.29 -20.42 -10.87
C ALA A 17 0.71 -21.75 -10.20
N LYS A 18 1.88 -21.86 -9.57
CA LYS A 18 2.44 -23.14 -9.09
C LYS A 18 2.97 -23.18 -7.65
N ARG A 19 2.83 -22.12 -6.85
CA ARG A 19 3.32 -22.12 -5.48
C ARG A 19 2.18 -22.30 -4.48
N GLY A 20 2.11 -23.51 -3.90
CA GLY A 20 1.54 -23.71 -2.56
C GLY A 20 2.54 -23.15 -1.55
N ASP A 21 2.07 -22.41 -0.55
CA ASP A 21 2.84 -21.66 0.46
C ASP A 21 3.74 -20.57 -0.14
N SER A 22 3.14 -19.44 -0.56
CA SER A 22 3.90 -18.32 -1.11
C SER A 22 4.32 -17.35 -0.01
N MET A 23 5.52 -17.52 0.50
CA MET A 23 6.22 -16.44 1.20
C MET A 23 6.80 -15.48 0.16
N ILE A 24 6.59 -14.18 0.37
CA ILE A 24 7.21 -13.12 -0.44
C ILE A 24 8.74 -13.32 -0.46
N ASP A 25 9.36 -13.13 -1.63
CA ASP A 25 10.82 -13.14 -1.76
C ASP A 25 11.43 -12.06 -0.87
N GLU A 26 12.44 -12.42 -0.07
CA GLU A 26 13.04 -11.52 0.92
C GLU A 26 13.70 -10.29 0.26
N ALA A 27 14.23 -10.41 -0.95
CA ALA A 27 14.78 -9.26 -1.68
C ALA A 27 13.68 -8.29 -2.11
N ILE A 28 12.52 -8.80 -2.51
CA ILE A 28 11.33 -7.97 -2.81
C ILE A 28 10.85 -7.28 -1.54
N ARG A 29 10.74 -8.03 -0.44
CA ARG A 29 10.35 -7.50 0.87
C ARG A 29 11.25 -6.33 1.30
N SER A 30 12.57 -6.56 1.31
CA SER A 30 13.57 -5.54 1.68
C SER A 30 13.45 -4.30 0.81
N THR A 31 13.29 -4.48 -0.51
CA THR A 31 13.15 -3.36 -1.46
C THR A 31 11.91 -2.51 -1.16
N ILE A 32 10.77 -3.14 -0.84
CA ILE A 32 9.54 -2.41 -0.53
C ILE A 32 9.71 -1.61 0.77
N PHE A 33 10.30 -2.19 1.82
CA PHE A 33 10.59 -1.48 3.06
C PHE A 33 11.55 -0.30 2.83
N ASP A 34 12.62 -0.50 2.06
CA ASP A 34 13.58 0.57 1.72
C ASP A 34 12.92 1.73 0.97
N ILE A 35 12.00 1.44 0.04
CA ILE A 35 11.24 2.48 -0.68
C ILE A 35 10.38 3.30 0.29
N ILE A 36 9.69 2.63 1.20
CA ILE A 36 8.81 3.27 2.19
C ILE A 36 9.63 4.12 3.16
N ASP A 37 10.67 3.56 3.75
CA ASP A 37 11.48 4.22 4.77
C ASP A 37 12.26 5.43 4.23
N ASN A 38 12.52 5.47 2.91
CA ASN A 38 13.18 6.60 2.25
C ASN A 38 12.20 7.55 1.53
N ASN A 39 10.91 7.35 1.63
CA ASN A 39 9.91 8.19 0.97
C ASN A 39 9.52 9.38 1.86
N THR A 40 9.96 10.59 1.48
CA THR A 40 9.69 11.82 2.24
C THR A 40 8.21 12.11 2.44
N TYR A 41 7.35 11.80 1.45
CA TYR A 41 5.91 12.01 1.56
C TYR A 41 5.30 11.14 2.66
N MET A 42 5.66 9.87 2.70
CA MET A 42 5.18 8.92 3.70
C MET A 42 5.69 9.27 5.09
N GLN A 43 6.98 9.62 5.21
CA GLN A 43 7.58 10.11 6.47
C GLN A 43 6.87 11.35 6.98
N THR A 44 6.56 12.31 6.10
CA THR A 44 5.85 13.55 6.47
C THR A 44 4.46 13.27 7.04
N LEU A 45 3.75 12.29 6.48
CA LEU A 45 2.43 11.88 6.96
C LEU A 45 2.49 10.88 8.12
N GLY A 46 3.67 10.43 8.51
CA GLY A 46 3.86 9.45 9.59
C GLY A 46 3.32 8.06 9.24
N MET A 47 3.45 7.67 7.97
CA MET A 47 3.05 6.33 7.50
C MET A 47 4.14 5.32 7.80
N GLU A 48 3.73 4.16 8.26
CA GLU A 48 4.61 3.01 8.54
C GLU A 48 4.04 1.75 7.90
N LEU A 49 4.90 0.95 7.28
CA LEU A 49 4.54 -0.38 6.82
C LEU A 49 4.67 -1.36 7.99
N VAL A 50 3.62 -2.10 8.28
CA VAL A 50 3.55 -3.04 9.43
C VAL A 50 3.84 -4.47 9.01
N SER A 51 3.23 -4.92 7.91
CA SER A 51 3.46 -6.28 7.41
C SER A 51 3.22 -6.37 5.91
N LEU A 52 3.90 -7.33 5.29
CA LEU A 52 3.78 -7.69 3.87
C LEU A 52 3.65 -9.21 3.73
N ASP A 53 2.82 -9.62 2.78
CA ASP A 53 2.76 -10.96 2.24
C ASP A 53 2.38 -10.88 0.75
N GLU A 54 2.44 -11.98 0.01
CA GLU A 54 2.08 -11.95 -1.41
C GLU A 54 0.64 -11.48 -1.62
N GLY A 55 0.47 -10.37 -2.33
CA GLY A 55 -0.84 -9.73 -2.56
C GLY A 55 -1.46 -9.06 -1.34
N TYR A 56 -0.70 -8.88 -0.28
CA TYR A 56 -1.18 -8.28 0.98
C TYR A 56 -0.18 -7.28 1.54
N ALA A 57 -0.69 -6.20 2.08
CA ALA A 57 0.07 -5.27 2.90
C ALA A 57 -0.79 -4.70 4.03
N LYS A 58 -0.16 -4.46 5.17
CA LYS A 58 -0.74 -3.70 6.28
C LYS A 58 0.18 -2.54 6.62
N GLY A 59 -0.39 -1.36 6.74
CA GLY A 59 0.31 -0.16 7.20
C GLY A 59 -0.50 0.59 8.23
N ARG A 60 0.12 1.60 8.82
CA ARG A 60 -0.54 2.50 9.76
C ARG A 60 -0.03 3.93 9.60
N MET A 61 -0.78 4.86 10.13
CA MET A 61 -0.44 6.27 10.18
C MET A 61 -0.80 6.83 11.54
N LYS A 62 0.15 7.52 12.18
CA LYS A 62 -0.10 8.13 13.49
C LYS A 62 -0.95 9.39 13.35
N MET A 63 -2.00 9.50 14.18
CA MET A 63 -2.79 10.74 14.28
C MET A 63 -1.90 11.91 14.73
N SER A 64 -1.95 12.99 14.00
CA SER A 64 -1.16 14.20 14.24
C SER A 64 -1.86 15.43 13.66
N LYS A 65 -1.42 16.61 14.06
CA LYS A 65 -1.92 17.88 13.49
C LYS A 65 -1.73 17.99 11.99
N MET A 66 -0.76 17.29 11.42
CA MET A 66 -0.48 17.27 9.98
C MET A 66 -1.61 16.64 9.18
N ILE A 67 -2.26 15.63 9.76
CA ILE A 67 -3.31 14.85 9.09
C ILE A 67 -4.71 15.13 9.62
N GLU A 68 -4.87 16.09 10.53
CA GLU A 68 -6.19 16.50 10.99
C GLU A 68 -6.94 17.34 9.96
N ASN A 69 -8.24 17.13 9.90
CA ASN A 69 -9.17 18.00 9.23
C ASN A 69 -9.66 19.14 10.18
N PRO A 70 -10.38 20.17 9.67
CA PRO A 70 -10.88 21.28 10.51
C PRO A 70 -11.81 20.86 11.66
N TYR A 71 -12.30 19.63 11.67
CA TYR A 71 -13.22 19.11 12.68
C TYR A 71 -12.53 18.24 13.74
N GLY A 72 -11.19 18.13 13.70
CA GLY A 72 -10.40 17.37 14.67
C GLY A 72 -10.32 15.86 14.41
N GLY A 73 -10.77 15.40 13.27
CA GLY A 73 -10.64 14.01 12.83
C GLY A 73 -9.57 13.85 11.73
N ALA A 74 -9.29 12.62 11.35
CA ALA A 74 -8.38 12.34 10.24
C ALA A 74 -8.89 12.93 8.92
N HIS A 75 -8.00 13.62 8.19
CA HIS A 75 -8.33 14.22 6.90
C HIS A 75 -8.52 13.12 5.85
N GLY A 76 -9.64 13.16 5.10
CA GLY A 76 -9.96 12.16 4.09
C GLY A 76 -8.87 11.98 3.03
N GLY A 77 -8.18 13.07 2.63
CA GLY A 77 -7.06 13.00 1.69
C GLY A 77 -5.84 12.26 2.28
N ALA A 78 -5.56 12.39 3.58
CA ALA A 78 -4.50 11.64 4.25
C ALA A 78 -4.82 10.14 4.31
N LEU A 79 -6.08 9.80 4.58
CA LEU A 79 -6.55 8.43 4.58
C LEU A 79 -6.55 7.81 3.18
N TYR A 80 -6.88 8.59 2.15
CA TYR A 80 -6.74 8.16 0.75
C TYR A 80 -5.28 7.87 0.41
N SER A 81 -4.36 8.75 0.83
CA SER A 81 -2.93 8.57 0.61
C SER A 81 -2.39 7.31 1.28
N LEU A 82 -2.85 7.01 2.51
CA LEU A 82 -2.50 5.77 3.20
C LEU A 82 -3.00 4.55 2.41
N ALA A 83 -4.27 4.57 1.97
CA ALA A 83 -4.86 3.48 1.22
C ALA A 83 -4.15 3.22 -0.13
N ASP A 84 -3.88 4.26 -0.91
CA ASP A 84 -3.17 4.17 -2.19
C ASP A 84 -1.76 3.60 -2.01
N THR A 85 -1.04 4.10 -1.00
CA THR A 85 0.31 3.66 -0.68
C THR A 85 0.36 2.19 -0.28
N ILE A 86 -0.50 1.77 0.67
CA ILE A 86 -0.49 0.39 1.16
C ILE A 86 -0.97 -0.60 0.09
N ALA A 87 -1.95 -0.21 -0.72
CA ALA A 87 -2.37 -1.01 -1.87
C ALA A 87 -1.25 -1.13 -2.93
N GLY A 88 -0.49 -0.05 -3.17
CA GLY A 88 0.69 -0.09 -4.03
C GLY A 88 1.78 -1.03 -3.49
N CYS A 89 2.02 -1.03 -2.17
CA CYS A 89 2.95 -1.97 -1.53
C CYS A 89 2.51 -3.42 -1.73
N ALA A 90 1.22 -3.71 -1.52
CA ALA A 90 0.66 -5.04 -1.77
C ALA A 90 0.85 -5.47 -3.23
N ALA A 91 0.68 -4.55 -4.18
CA ALA A 91 0.88 -4.84 -5.60
C ALA A 91 2.35 -5.11 -5.95
N CYS A 92 3.29 -4.41 -5.31
CA CYS A 92 4.72 -4.61 -5.53
C CYS A 92 5.25 -5.94 -4.99
N THR A 93 4.50 -6.66 -4.13
CA THR A 93 4.91 -7.97 -3.59
C THR A 93 5.10 -9.04 -4.65
N TYR A 94 4.54 -8.86 -5.85
CA TYR A 94 4.75 -9.73 -7.01
C TYR A 94 6.05 -9.42 -7.79
N GLY A 95 6.93 -8.57 -7.25
CA GLY A 95 8.20 -8.21 -7.89
C GLY A 95 8.04 -7.30 -9.12
N CYS A 96 7.03 -6.46 -9.12
CA CYS A 96 6.79 -5.46 -10.17
C CYS A 96 6.69 -4.06 -9.58
N TYR A 97 6.81 -3.04 -10.42
CA TYR A 97 6.43 -1.67 -10.09
C TYR A 97 4.99 -1.42 -10.53
N VAL A 98 4.33 -0.49 -9.87
CA VAL A 98 2.95 -0.15 -10.21
C VAL A 98 2.76 1.36 -10.28
N CYS A 99 1.77 1.77 -11.08
CA CYS A 99 1.30 3.14 -11.14
C CYS A 99 -0.22 3.14 -10.95
N THR A 100 -0.72 3.98 -10.07
CA THR A 100 -2.15 4.08 -9.78
C THR A 100 -2.91 4.55 -11.02
N VAL A 101 -3.89 3.78 -11.44
CA VAL A 101 -4.81 4.12 -12.54
C VAL A 101 -6.05 4.80 -11.97
N SER A 102 -6.61 4.22 -10.91
CA SER A 102 -7.79 4.76 -10.24
C SER A 102 -7.88 4.26 -8.81
N GLY A 103 -8.51 5.04 -7.95
CA GLY A 103 -8.89 4.66 -6.60
C GLY A 103 -10.28 5.18 -6.29
N ASN A 104 -11.07 4.37 -5.62
CA ASN A 104 -12.39 4.74 -5.12
C ASN A 104 -12.46 4.41 -3.63
N MET A 105 -12.90 5.38 -2.82
CA MET A 105 -13.01 5.25 -1.38
C MET A 105 -14.40 5.62 -0.89
N ASN A 106 -14.95 4.81 0.01
CA ASN A 106 -16.18 5.07 0.74
C ASN A 106 -15.82 5.48 2.18
N TYR A 107 -16.17 6.71 2.56
CA TYR A 107 -15.94 7.28 3.87
C TYR A 107 -17.15 6.99 4.75
N LEU A 108 -17.04 5.99 5.62
CA LEU A 108 -18.16 5.45 6.40
C LEU A 108 -18.29 6.13 7.76
N LEU A 109 -17.13 6.36 8.42
CA LEU A 109 -17.06 6.91 9.75
C LEU A 109 -15.86 7.86 9.89
N PRO A 110 -15.94 8.89 10.75
CA PRO A 110 -14.79 9.76 11.02
C PRO A 110 -13.75 9.05 11.87
N GLY A 111 -12.46 9.22 11.53
CA GLY A 111 -11.33 8.76 12.35
C GLY A 111 -11.05 9.78 13.45
N VAL A 112 -11.62 9.59 14.62
CA VAL A 112 -11.51 10.46 15.81
C VAL A 112 -11.21 9.64 17.06
N ASN A 113 -10.54 10.24 18.06
CA ASN A 113 -10.23 9.61 19.34
C ASN A 113 -9.44 8.28 19.18
N THR A 114 -8.52 8.23 18.24
CA THR A 114 -7.63 7.11 17.97
C THR A 114 -6.19 7.60 17.91
N GLU A 115 -5.21 6.79 18.31
CA GLU A 115 -3.80 7.13 18.20
C GLU A 115 -3.25 6.79 16.83
N TYR A 116 -3.68 5.67 16.25
CA TYR A 116 -3.30 5.22 14.92
C TYR A 116 -4.52 4.96 14.05
N ILE A 117 -4.30 5.15 12.75
CA ILE A 117 -5.18 4.67 11.69
C ILE A 117 -4.44 3.55 10.97
N TYR A 118 -5.09 2.44 10.77
CA TYR A 118 -4.55 1.27 10.07
C TYR A 118 -5.18 1.14 8.70
N CYS A 119 -4.41 0.59 7.77
CA CYS A 119 -4.90 0.21 6.45
C CYS A 119 -4.43 -1.20 6.12
N GLU A 120 -5.35 -2.04 5.69
CA GLU A 120 -5.05 -3.32 5.07
C GLU A 120 -5.43 -3.28 3.58
N ALA A 121 -4.56 -3.84 2.73
CA ALA A 121 -4.79 -4.01 1.31
C ALA A 121 -4.68 -5.47 0.94
N LYS A 122 -5.65 -5.97 0.18
CA LYS A 122 -5.73 -7.37 -0.26
C LYS A 122 -5.96 -7.46 -1.75
N VAL A 123 -5.23 -8.36 -2.40
CA VAL A 123 -5.40 -8.60 -3.83
C VAL A 123 -6.80 -9.13 -4.14
N VAL A 124 -7.47 -8.47 -5.09
CA VAL A 124 -8.67 -9.00 -5.77
C VAL A 124 -8.26 -9.71 -7.04
N ARG A 125 -7.36 -9.08 -7.79
CA ARG A 125 -6.83 -9.64 -9.03
C ARG A 125 -5.44 -9.07 -9.31
N GLN A 126 -4.47 -9.96 -9.54
CA GLN A 126 -3.17 -9.64 -10.13
C GLN A 126 -3.18 -10.08 -11.59
N GLY A 127 -3.15 -9.12 -12.51
CA GLY A 127 -3.07 -9.36 -13.95
C GLY A 127 -1.72 -8.91 -14.52
N MET A 128 -1.52 -9.19 -15.80
CA MET A 128 -0.28 -8.83 -16.52
C MET A 128 -0.12 -7.30 -16.68
N HIS A 129 -1.23 -6.58 -16.86
CA HIS A 129 -1.22 -5.14 -17.13
C HIS A 129 -1.99 -4.34 -16.08
N LEU A 130 -2.99 -4.95 -15.45
CA LEU A 130 -3.81 -4.32 -14.43
C LEU A 130 -3.92 -5.23 -13.21
N ALA A 131 -3.78 -4.63 -12.05
CA ALA A 131 -4.00 -5.26 -10.76
C ALA A 131 -5.06 -4.50 -9.97
N VAL A 132 -5.89 -5.21 -9.20
CA VAL A 132 -6.99 -4.66 -8.42
C VAL A 132 -6.84 -5.10 -6.97
N TYR A 133 -6.96 -4.16 -6.05
CA TYR A 133 -6.81 -4.35 -4.60
C TYR A 133 -7.97 -3.73 -3.86
N ASP A 134 -8.55 -4.46 -2.94
CA ASP A 134 -9.47 -3.90 -1.96
C ASP A 134 -8.67 -3.41 -0.75
N VAL A 135 -9.14 -2.29 -0.16
CA VAL A 135 -8.55 -1.68 1.02
C VAL A 135 -9.61 -1.48 2.10
N GLU A 136 -9.18 -1.64 3.33
CA GLU A 136 -9.96 -1.33 4.51
C GLU A 136 -9.14 -0.47 5.47
N ILE A 137 -9.73 0.61 5.97
CA ILE A 137 -9.13 1.49 6.96
C ILE A 137 -9.89 1.35 8.27
N THR A 138 -9.14 1.10 9.35
CA THR A 138 -9.68 0.93 10.70
C THR A 138 -9.00 1.87 11.71
N ASP A 139 -9.61 2.05 12.88
CA ASP A 139 -9.02 2.69 14.05
C ASP A 139 -8.39 1.66 15.01
N ASP A 140 -7.87 2.13 16.17
CA ASP A 140 -7.26 1.28 17.21
C ASP A 140 -8.23 0.26 17.84
N SER A 141 -9.53 0.40 17.62
CA SER A 141 -10.57 -0.51 18.12
C SER A 141 -11.08 -1.47 17.04
N ASP A 142 -10.37 -1.57 15.91
CA ASP A 142 -10.75 -2.34 14.72
C ASP A 142 -12.08 -1.89 14.08
N LYS A 143 -12.50 -0.66 14.36
CA LYS A 143 -13.72 -0.11 13.77
C LYS A 143 -13.43 0.34 12.34
N VAL A 144 -14.19 -0.16 11.38
CA VAL A 144 -14.04 0.19 9.97
C VAL A 144 -14.46 1.64 9.73
N LEU A 145 -13.50 2.46 9.31
CA LEU A 145 -13.70 3.87 9.00
C LEU A 145 -13.96 4.09 7.51
N GLN A 146 -13.27 3.33 6.67
CA GLN A 146 -13.36 3.46 5.21
C GLN A 146 -13.11 2.11 4.54
N THR A 147 -13.68 1.96 3.35
CA THR A 147 -13.37 0.87 2.41
C THR A 147 -13.14 1.43 1.03
N GLY A 148 -12.37 0.72 0.21
CA GLY A 148 -12.13 1.17 -1.14
C GLY A 148 -11.52 0.11 -2.03
N THR A 149 -11.36 0.48 -3.30
CA THR A 149 -10.73 -0.37 -4.32
C THR A 149 -9.79 0.48 -5.14
N PHE A 150 -8.56 -0.01 -5.34
CA PHE A 150 -7.54 0.61 -6.17
C PHE A 150 -7.18 -0.28 -7.35
N THR A 151 -7.01 0.36 -8.50
CA THR A 151 -6.53 -0.29 -9.72
C THR A 151 -5.16 0.28 -10.08
N PHE A 152 -4.22 -0.60 -10.34
CA PHE A 152 -2.85 -0.26 -10.72
C PHE A 152 -2.52 -0.78 -12.11
N TYR A 153 -1.73 0.00 -12.84
CA TYR A 153 -1.02 -0.46 -14.03
C TYR A 153 0.29 -1.11 -13.60
N VAL A 154 0.52 -2.34 -14.05
CA VAL A 154 1.73 -3.13 -13.74
C VAL A 154 2.84 -2.77 -14.72
N MET A 155 4.00 -2.39 -14.18
CA MET A 155 5.20 -2.03 -14.93
C MET A 155 6.34 -2.99 -14.59
N ASN A 156 7.13 -3.35 -15.58
CA ASN A 156 8.32 -4.19 -15.36
C ASN A 156 9.52 -3.37 -14.84
N GLU A 157 9.57 -2.06 -15.17
CA GLU A 157 10.59 -1.13 -14.71
C GLU A 157 9.99 0.26 -14.48
N PRO A 158 10.51 1.05 -13.51
CA PRO A 158 10.06 2.42 -13.34
C PRO A 158 10.47 3.22 -14.59
N LYS A 159 9.53 3.91 -15.19
CA LYS A 159 9.84 4.88 -16.25
C LYS A 159 10.50 6.09 -15.60
N GLN A 160 11.70 6.41 -16.05
CA GLN A 160 12.41 7.64 -15.70
C GLN A 160 11.67 8.87 -16.23
#